data_0f687d928e5e2097f38708d72ad37043
#
_entry.id   0f687d928e5e2097f38708d72ad37043
#
_cell.length_a   1.000
_cell.length_b   1.000
_cell.length_c   1.000
_cell.angle_alpha   90.00
_cell.angle_beta   90.00
_cell.angle_gamma   90.00
#
_symmetry.space_group_name_H-M   'P 1'
#
loop_
_entity.id
_entity.type
_entity.pdbx_description
1 polymer ?
#
loop_
_entity_poly.entity_id
_entity_poly.type
_entity_poly.pdbx_seq_one_letter_code
_entity_poly.pdbx_strand_id
1 'polypeptide(L)'
;MEMGEVTVNDEPAQPGMRITGNEKVKVRDQIIRSQNRKVVVAYYKPAGVTVTRSDPYAKVTLEDVFRYPIHLTYAGRLDRDSEGLLLMTNDGELIDAMMRAANEHEKEYIVRTRGKISDEDLHQMSKGIWLKDLEMKTRPCRIERLGDYTFRIVLTQGLNRQIRRMCKARGHEVKTLKRVRVLNITTKGLQPGMQRELSQDEMQKLYEMAGLA
;
A
#
# COMPACT_ATOMS: atom_id res chain seq x y z
N MET A 1 -19.29 21.60 4.66
CA MET A 1 -19.10 22.96 4.11
C MET A 1 -20.21 23.79 4.68
N GLU A 2 -19.92 24.61 5.67
CA GLU A 2 -20.85 25.66 6.10
C GLU A 2 -20.89 26.77 5.05
N MET A 3 -22.09 27.34 4.82
CA MET A 3 -22.35 28.22 3.70
C MET A 3 -21.37 29.42 3.65
N GLY A 4 -20.68 29.62 2.53
CA GLY A 4 -19.93 30.82 2.20
C GLY A 4 -18.44 30.84 2.57
N GLU A 5 -17.91 29.82 3.26
CA GLU A 5 -16.47 29.83 3.63
C GLU A 5 -15.53 29.42 2.48
N VAL A 6 -16.03 28.75 1.44
CA VAL A 6 -15.23 28.33 0.28
C VAL A 6 -15.74 29.01 -0.98
N THR A 7 -14.84 29.65 -1.71
CA THR A 7 -15.14 30.23 -3.03
C THR A 7 -14.22 29.65 -4.11
N VAL A 8 -14.76 29.51 -5.32
CA VAL A 8 -14.04 29.11 -6.53
C VAL A 8 -14.19 30.22 -7.54
N ASN A 9 -13.07 30.83 -7.98
CA ASN A 9 -13.05 32.02 -8.84
C ASN A 9 -13.90 33.16 -8.30
N ASP A 10 -13.83 33.36 -6.98
CA ASP A 10 -14.56 34.37 -6.20
C ASP A 10 -16.09 34.17 -6.09
N GLU A 11 -16.63 33.05 -6.60
CA GLU A 11 -18.02 32.60 -6.41
C GLU A 11 -18.14 31.52 -5.34
N PRO A 12 -19.25 31.45 -4.57
CA PRO A 12 -19.46 30.42 -3.55
C PRO A 12 -19.40 28.99 -4.12
N ALA A 13 -18.56 28.12 -3.55
CA ALA A 13 -18.45 26.72 -3.97
C ALA A 13 -19.68 25.91 -3.58
N GLN A 14 -20.15 25.04 -4.48
CA GLN A 14 -21.23 24.10 -4.21
C GLN A 14 -20.68 22.71 -3.84
N PRO A 15 -21.35 21.95 -2.96
CA PRO A 15 -20.98 20.57 -2.67
C PRO A 15 -20.96 19.72 -3.95
N GLY A 16 -19.87 18.98 -4.18
CA GLY A 16 -19.70 18.15 -5.38
C GLY A 16 -19.20 18.89 -6.63
N MET A 17 -18.92 20.20 -6.55
CA MET A 17 -18.30 20.96 -7.64
C MET A 17 -16.91 20.38 -7.96
N ARG A 18 -16.68 20.08 -9.25
CA ARG A 18 -15.37 19.60 -9.72
C ARG A 18 -14.50 20.79 -10.08
N ILE A 19 -13.25 20.76 -9.60
CA ILE A 19 -12.20 21.72 -9.93
C ILE A 19 -11.10 21.00 -10.70
N THR A 20 -10.55 21.66 -11.73
CA THR A 20 -9.51 21.09 -12.62
C THR A 20 -8.09 21.44 -12.15
N GLY A 21 -7.98 22.30 -11.11
CA GLY A 21 -6.71 22.77 -10.57
C GLY A 21 -6.25 24.12 -11.12
N ASN A 22 -6.95 24.68 -12.09
CA ASN A 22 -6.67 26.03 -12.63
C ASN A 22 -7.50 27.13 -11.94
N GLU A 23 -8.53 26.73 -11.18
CA GLU A 23 -9.42 27.63 -10.49
C GLU A 23 -8.77 28.20 -9.23
N LYS A 24 -9.10 29.47 -8.94
CA LYS A 24 -8.69 30.15 -7.71
C LYS A 24 -9.63 29.72 -6.57
N VAL A 25 -9.18 28.80 -5.74
CA VAL A 25 -9.94 28.37 -4.55
C VAL A 25 -9.51 29.19 -3.35
N LYS A 26 -10.48 29.77 -2.63
CA LYS A 26 -10.25 30.45 -1.35
C LYS A 26 -11.07 29.78 -0.25
N VAL A 27 -10.51 29.78 0.96
CA VAL A 27 -11.21 29.48 2.20
C VAL A 27 -11.03 30.66 3.13
N ARG A 28 -12.14 31.29 3.58
CA ARG A 28 -12.11 32.50 4.41
C ARG A 28 -11.16 33.57 3.85
N ASP A 29 -11.29 33.88 2.55
CA ASP A 29 -10.44 34.85 1.79
C ASP A 29 -8.95 34.45 1.63
N GLN A 30 -8.50 33.33 2.19
CA GLN A 30 -7.16 32.82 1.95
C GLN A 30 -7.15 31.94 0.69
N ILE A 31 -6.30 32.30 -0.29
CA ILE A 31 -6.10 31.50 -1.49
C ILE A 31 -5.43 30.19 -1.08
N ILE A 32 -6.13 29.09 -1.32
CA ILE A 32 -5.55 27.75 -1.24
C ILE A 32 -4.85 27.50 -2.57
N ARG A 33 -3.53 27.59 -2.57
CA ARG A 33 -2.75 27.08 -3.69
C ARG A 33 -2.75 25.57 -3.58
N SER A 34 -3.29 24.88 -4.59
CA SER A 34 -3.00 23.47 -4.77
C SER A 34 -1.48 23.34 -4.76
N GLN A 35 -0.94 22.57 -3.82
CA GLN A 35 0.47 22.20 -3.91
C GLN A 35 0.56 21.19 -5.05
N ASN A 36 0.78 21.71 -6.30
CA ASN A 36 0.80 20.91 -7.53
C ASN A 36 1.96 19.89 -7.57
N ARG A 37 2.83 19.86 -6.54
CA ARG A 37 3.89 18.85 -6.47
C ARG A 37 3.30 17.52 -6.01
N LYS A 38 3.19 16.57 -6.92
CA LYS A 38 2.93 15.17 -6.59
C LYS A 38 4.13 14.61 -5.81
N VAL A 39 3.87 14.06 -4.66
CA VAL A 39 4.89 13.48 -3.76
C VAL A 39 4.55 12.01 -3.52
N VAL A 40 5.54 11.15 -3.64
CA VAL A 40 5.46 9.75 -3.24
C VAL A 40 6.59 9.44 -2.26
N VAL A 41 6.23 8.88 -1.13
CA VAL A 41 7.15 8.50 -0.05
C VAL A 41 7.11 6.99 0.12
N ALA A 42 8.28 6.36 0.10
CA ALA A 42 8.47 4.99 0.54
C ALA A 42 8.62 5.00 2.06
N TYR A 43 7.68 4.41 2.77
CA TYR A 43 7.69 4.27 4.23
C TYR A 43 7.85 2.81 4.61
N TYR A 44 8.76 2.50 5.53
CA TYR A 44 8.83 1.18 6.14
C TYR A 44 7.90 1.11 7.34
N LYS A 45 6.71 0.57 7.14
CA LYS A 45 5.74 0.37 8.22
C LYS A 45 6.23 -0.69 9.20
N PRO A 46 6.37 -0.41 10.49
CA PRO A 46 6.65 -1.44 11.50
C PRO A 46 5.47 -2.42 11.66
N ALA A 47 5.74 -3.63 12.16
CA ALA A 47 4.70 -4.51 12.65
C ALA A 47 3.98 -3.89 13.86
N GLY A 48 2.71 -4.23 14.05
CA GLY A 48 1.88 -3.70 15.15
C GLY A 48 1.11 -2.42 14.82
N VAL A 49 1.45 -1.72 13.75
CA VAL A 49 0.79 -0.48 13.30
C VAL A 49 -0.37 -0.81 12.36
N THR A 50 -1.56 -0.31 12.66
CA THR A 50 -2.76 -0.48 11.82
C THR A 50 -2.78 0.61 10.74
N VAL A 51 -2.97 0.20 9.46
CA VAL A 51 -3.10 1.13 8.33
C VAL A 51 -4.54 1.59 8.23
N THR A 52 -4.87 2.60 9.00
CA THR A 52 -6.18 3.27 9.04
C THR A 52 -6.00 4.73 9.44
N ARG A 53 -6.96 5.58 9.12
CA ARG A 53 -7.02 6.96 9.62
C ARG A 53 -7.58 7.02 11.03
N SER A 54 -8.60 6.20 11.30
CA SER A 54 -9.24 6.13 12.61
C SER A 54 -9.77 4.71 12.81
N ASP A 55 -9.36 4.12 13.92
CA ASP A 55 -9.88 2.85 14.42
C ASP A 55 -9.83 2.90 15.94
N PRO A 56 -10.99 3.02 16.62
CA PRO A 56 -11.05 3.15 18.09
C PRO A 56 -10.50 1.92 18.82
N TYR A 57 -10.36 0.79 18.14
CA TYR A 57 -9.81 -0.45 18.69
C TYR A 57 -8.32 -0.65 18.36
N ALA A 58 -7.73 0.20 17.50
CA ALA A 58 -6.31 0.12 17.19
C ALA A 58 -5.48 0.76 18.31
N LYS A 59 -4.50 0.00 18.83
CA LYS A 59 -3.57 0.53 19.85
C LYS A 59 -2.62 1.58 19.26
N VAL A 60 -2.19 1.37 18.00
CA VAL A 60 -1.31 2.28 17.26
C VAL A 60 -1.76 2.30 15.82
N THR A 61 -2.02 3.49 15.30
CA THR A 61 -2.43 3.73 13.91
C THR A 61 -1.27 4.27 13.08
N LEU A 62 -1.45 4.29 11.75
CA LEU A 62 -0.48 4.92 10.85
C LEU A 62 -0.33 6.42 11.15
N GLU A 63 -1.41 7.11 11.53
CA GLU A 63 -1.38 8.53 11.88
C GLU A 63 -0.57 8.82 13.15
N ASP A 64 -0.43 7.85 14.06
CA ASP A 64 0.39 8.03 15.27
C ASP A 64 1.90 8.03 14.98
N VAL A 65 2.33 7.30 13.94
CA VAL A 65 3.75 7.00 13.70
C VAL A 65 4.33 7.57 12.41
N PHE A 66 3.48 7.92 11.43
CA PHE A 66 3.92 8.54 10.18
C PHE A 66 3.70 10.05 10.25
N ARG A 67 4.76 10.83 9.99
CA ARG A 67 4.72 12.30 9.95
C ARG A 67 5.36 12.79 8.66
N TYR A 68 4.69 13.69 7.97
CA TYR A 68 5.21 14.34 6.77
C TYR A 68 4.67 15.78 6.69
N PRO A 69 5.43 16.77 6.14
CA PRO A 69 5.04 18.19 6.13
C PRO A 69 3.71 18.51 5.44
N ILE A 70 3.30 17.67 4.48
CA ILE A 70 2.00 17.77 3.81
C ILE A 70 1.19 16.51 4.04
N HIS A 71 -0.13 16.61 3.89
CA HIS A 71 -0.99 15.45 4.04
C HIS A 71 -0.75 14.42 2.93
N LEU A 72 -0.33 13.21 3.32
CA LEU A 72 -0.20 12.05 2.45
C LEU A 72 -1.14 10.95 2.92
N THR A 73 -1.67 10.17 1.98
CA THR A 73 -2.41 8.96 2.30
C THR A 73 -1.75 7.73 1.68
N TYR A 74 -2.15 6.54 2.09
CA TYR A 74 -1.51 5.30 1.65
C TYR A 74 -2.05 4.81 0.30
N ALA A 75 -1.17 4.39 -0.60
CA ALA A 75 -1.50 3.70 -1.84
C ALA A 75 -1.45 2.17 -1.61
N GLY A 76 -2.55 1.62 -1.11
CA GLY A 76 -2.67 0.23 -0.67
C GLY A 76 -2.39 0.05 0.83
N ARG A 77 -2.75 -1.11 1.38
CA ARG A 77 -2.63 -1.39 2.81
C ARG A 77 -1.66 -2.54 3.09
N LEU A 78 -1.21 -2.58 4.34
CA LEU A 78 -0.56 -3.72 4.98
C LEU A 78 -1.34 -4.08 6.25
N ASP A 79 -1.44 -5.38 6.54
CA ASP A 79 -2.02 -5.84 7.80
C ASP A 79 -1.22 -5.31 8.99
N ARG A 80 -1.87 -5.20 10.16
CA ARG A 80 -1.22 -4.76 11.40
C ARG A 80 0.02 -5.59 11.74
N ASP A 81 -0.08 -6.91 11.61
CA ASP A 81 0.99 -7.86 11.96
C ASP A 81 2.06 -8.00 10.87
N SER A 82 1.92 -7.28 9.75
CA SER A 82 2.87 -7.26 8.64
C SER A 82 3.71 -6.00 8.68
N GLU A 83 4.94 -6.08 8.18
CA GLU A 83 5.88 -4.97 8.12
C GLU A 83 6.37 -4.71 6.69
N GLY A 84 7.10 -3.62 6.50
CA GLY A 84 7.80 -3.30 5.26
C GLY A 84 7.17 -2.19 4.45
N LEU A 85 7.40 -2.21 3.15
CA LEU A 85 7.11 -1.10 2.24
C LEU A 85 5.62 -0.72 2.21
N LEU A 86 5.34 0.53 2.51
CA LEU A 86 4.05 1.20 2.30
C LEU A 86 4.31 2.48 1.51
N LEU A 87 3.59 2.67 0.40
CA LEU A 87 3.68 3.90 -0.38
C LEU A 87 2.68 4.93 0.17
N MET A 88 3.17 6.14 0.42
CA MET A 88 2.39 7.28 0.90
C MET A 88 2.42 8.38 -0.15
N THR A 89 1.27 8.97 -0.49
CA THR A 89 1.21 9.98 -1.55
C THR A 89 0.03 10.94 -1.38
N ASN A 90 0.12 12.11 -2.01
CA ASN A 90 -0.98 13.05 -2.21
C ASN A 90 -1.62 12.91 -3.61
N ASP A 91 -1.19 11.95 -4.42
CA ASP A 91 -1.73 11.72 -5.76
C ASP A 91 -2.87 10.69 -5.74
N GLY A 92 -4.11 11.18 -5.91
CA GLY A 92 -5.31 10.34 -5.94
C GLY A 92 -5.33 9.35 -7.13
N GLU A 93 -4.80 9.74 -8.30
CA GLU A 93 -4.73 8.88 -9.48
C GLU A 93 -3.83 7.67 -9.22
N LEU A 94 -2.68 7.91 -8.60
CA LEU A 94 -1.77 6.82 -8.22
C LEU A 94 -2.42 5.89 -7.18
N ILE A 95 -3.12 6.45 -6.19
CA ILE A 95 -3.83 5.65 -5.19
C ILE A 95 -4.85 4.74 -5.86
N ASP A 96 -5.69 5.31 -6.73
CA ASP A 96 -6.72 4.56 -7.46
C ASP A 96 -6.12 3.47 -8.34
N ALA A 97 -5.06 3.79 -9.09
CA ALA A 97 -4.36 2.83 -9.93
C ALA A 97 -3.80 1.66 -9.09
N MET A 98 -3.16 1.97 -7.97
CA MET A 98 -2.57 0.96 -7.06
C MET A 98 -3.60 0.10 -6.34
N MET A 99 -4.82 0.61 -6.13
CA MET A 99 -5.90 -0.10 -5.44
C MET A 99 -6.74 -1.00 -6.36
N ARG A 100 -6.73 -0.75 -7.67
CA ARG A 100 -7.49 -1.55 -8.63
C ARG A 100 -6.91 -2.95 -8.76
N ALA A 101 -7.68 -3.97 -8.37
CA ALA A 101 -7.26 -5.37 -8.43
C ALA A 101 -6.99 -5.86 -9.87
N ALA A 102 -7.61 -5.25 -10.88
CA ALA A 102 -7.41 -5.58 -12.29
C ALA A 102 -6.00 -5.24 -12.81
N ASN A 103 -5.30 -4.29 -12.19
CA ASN A 103 -4.00 -3.83 -12.69
C ASN A 103 -2.83 -4.80 -12.37
N GLU A 104 -3.07 -5.85 -11.60
CA GLU A 104 -2.12 -6.94 -11.33
C GLU A 104 -0.73 -6.49 -10.84
N HIS A 105 -0.65 -5.38 -10.13
CA HIS A 105 0.60 -4.82 -9.64
C HIS A 105 1.36 -5.78 -8.73
N GLU A 106 2.61 -6.09 -9.11
CA GLU A 106 3.47 -6.99 -8.35
C GLU A 106 3.80 -6.43 -6.95
N LYS A 107 3.66 -7.31 -5.98
CA LYS A 107 4.08 -7.08 -4.58
C LYS A 107 4.91 -8.27 -4.13
N GLU A 108 6.11 -8.00 -3.64
CA GLU A 108 7.05 -9.03 -3.20
C GLU A 108 7.17 -9.04 -1.68
N TYR A 109 7.16 -10.24 -1.13
CA TYR A 109 7.22 -10.46 0.30
C TYR A 109 8.29 -11.48 0.66
N ILE A 110 8.94 -11.27 1.81
CA ILE A 110 9.72 -12.27 2.52
C ILE A 110 8.85 -12.80 3.66
N VAL A 111 8.66 -14.11 3.66
CA VAL A 111 7.81 -14.83 4.61
C VAL A 111 8.64 -15.76 5.44
N ARG A 112 8.50 -15.70 6.77
CA ARG A 112 9.07 -16.69 7.67
C ARG A 112 7.96 -17.44 8.40
N THR A 113 8.01 -18.75 8.38
CA THR A 113 7.09 -19.63 9.07
C THR A 113 7.63 -20.05 10.46
N ARG A 114 6.76 -20.53 11.36
CA ARG A 114 7.17 -21.07 12.65
C ARG A 114 7.82 -22.44 12.53
N GLY A 115 7.26 -23.28 11.64
CA GLY A 115 7.79 -24.61 11.31
C GLY A 115 8.49 -24.63 9.96
N LYS A 116 9.27 -25.68 9.67
CA LYS A 116 9.84 -25.91 8.34
C LYS A 116 8.72 -26.00 7.30
N ILE A 117 8.97 -25.44 6.12
CA ILE A 117 8.05 -25.54 4.98
C ILE A 117 8.68 -26.42 3.90
N SER A 118 7.90 -27.36 3.35
CA SER A 118 8.38 -28.28 2.31
C SER A 118 8.42 -27.62 0.93
N ASP A 119 9.23 -28.16 0.01
CA ASP A 119 9.21 -27.72 -1.40
C ASP A 119 7.89 -28.03 -2.07
N GLU A 120 7.25 -29.14 -1.69
CA GLU A 120 5.93 -29.52 -2.17
C GLU A 120 4.89 -28.47 -1.77
N ASP A 121 4.89 -28.00 -0.52
CA ASP A 121 3.95 -26.96 -0.08
C ASP A 121 4.17 -25.64 -0.83
N LEU A 122 5.43 -25.21 -1.03
CA LEU A 122 5.76 -24.03 -1.83
C LEU A 122 5.30 -24.20 -3.28
N HIS A 123 5.49 -25.37 -3.86
CA HIS A 123 5.06 -25.68 -5.23
C HIS A 123 3.53 -25.64 -5.36
N GLN A 124 2.80 -26.24 -4.41
CA GLN A 124 1.34 -26.18 -4.40
C GLN A 124 0.83 -24.74 -4.25
N MET A 125 1.45 -23.97 -3.35
CA MET A 125 1.12 -22.55 -3.16
C MET A 125 1.36 -21.74 -4.44
N SER A 126 2.43 -22.01 -5.20
CA SER A 126 2.76 -21.30 -6.42
C SER A 126 1.75 -21.50 -7.55
N LYS A 127 1.09 -22.65 -7.62
CA LYS A 127 0.02 -22.98 -8.58
C LYS A 127 -1.32 -22.31 -8.25
N GLY A 128 -1.40 -21.66 -7.11
CA GLY A 128 -2.64 -21.12 -6.57
C GLY A 128 -3.48 -22.17 -5.87
N ILE A 129 -3.97 -21.84 -4.69
CA ILE A 129 -4.73 -22.73 -3.81
C ILE A 129 -6.12 -22.18 -3.49
N TRP A 130 -7.05 -23.06 -3.18
CA TRP A 130 -8.38 -22.71 -2.73
C TRP A 130 -8.36 -22.22 -1.28
N LEU A 131 -8.85 -21.01 -1.07
CA LEU A 131 -9.00 -20.41 0.25
C LEU A 131 -10.46 -20.55 0.69
N LYS A 132 -10.73 -21.52 1.58
CA LYS A 132 -12.09 -21.84 2.04
C LYS A 132 -12.82 -20.63 2.62
N ASP A 133 -12.12 -19.84 3.42
CA ASP A 133 -12.69 -18.67 4.12
C ASP A 133 -13.09 -17.53 3.18
N LEU A 134 -12.61 -17.51 1.93
CA LEU A 134 -12.88 -16.50 0.92
C LEU A 134 -13.64 -17.07 -0.28
N GLU A 135 -13.88 -18.39 -0.27
CA GLU A 135 -14.55 -19.13 -1.35
C GLU A 135 -13.95 -18.84 -2.73
N MET A 136 -12.61 -18.73 -2.79
CA MET A 136 -11.92 -18.42 -4.05
C MET A 136 -10.54 -19.08 -4.13
N LYS A 137 -10.08 -19.29 -5.36
CA LYS A 137 -8.73 -19.76 -5.66
C LYS A 137 -7.80 -18.55 -5.82
N THR A 138 -6.61 -18.62 -5.22
CA THR A 138 -5.58 -17.61 -5.46
C THR A 138 -5.04 -17.75 -6.89
N ARG A 139 -4.58 -16.63 -7.47
CA ARG A 139 -3.84 -16.68 -8.73
C ARG A 139 -2.52 -17.42 -8.55
N PRO A 140 -1.99 -18.06 -9.60
CA PRO A 140 -0.60 -18.54 -9.60
C PRO A 140 0.37 -17.42 -9.26
N CYS A 141 1.47 -17.76 -8.58
CA CYS A 141 2.44 -16.77 -8.13
C CYS A 141 3.86 -17.35 -8.16
N ARG A 142 4.87 -16.48 -8.14
CA ARG A 142 6.25 -16.92 -8.05
C ARG A 142 6.63 -17.11 -6.58
N ILE A 143 7.21 -18.27 -6.27
CA ILE A 143 7.73 -18.56 -4.93
C ILE A 143 9.15 -19.10 -5.08
N GLU A 144 10.05 -18.63 -4.23
CA GLU A 144 11.45 -19.03 -4.16
C GLU A 144 11.80 -19.37 -2.70
N ARG A 145 12.37 -20.54 -2.48
CA ARG A 145 12.91 -20.93 -1.16
C ARG A 145 14.14 -20.09 -0.84
N LEU A 146 14.20 -19.51 0.35
CA LEU A 146 15.37 -18.81 0.87
C LEU A 146 16.02 -19.56 2.06
N GLY A 147 15.34 -20.58 2.57
CA GLY A 147 15.80 -21.42 3.70
C GLY A 147 14.68 -22.32 4.22
N ASP A 148 14.97 -23.14 5.23
CA ASP A 148 14.03 -24.13 5.79
C ASP A 148 12.70 -23.51 6.27
N TYR A 149 12.78 -22.26 6.76
CA TYR A 149 11.65 -21.55 7.36
C TYR A 149 11.26 -20.29 6.57
N THR A 150 11.97 -19.99 5.46
CA THR A 150 11.85 -18.70 4.81
C THR A 150 11.73 -18.86 3.31
N PHE A 151 10.80 -18.11 2.72
CA PHE A 151 10.63 -18.04 1.28
C PHE A 151 10.27 -16.63 0.82
N ARG A 152 10.54 -16.36 -0.44
CA ARG A 152 10.10 -15.16 -1.17
C ARG A 152 8.83 -15.51 -1.94
N ILE A 153 7.86 -14.60 -1.97
CA ILE A 153 6.65 -14.73 -2.78
C ILE A 153 6.34 -13.42 -3.50
N VAL A 154 6.01 -13.48 -4.78
CA VAL A 154 5.58 -12.34 -5.58
C VAL A 154 4.14 -12.54 -6.00
N LEU A 155 3.26 -11.64 -5.58
CA LEU A 155 1.83 -11.67 -5.87
C LEU A 155 1.44 -10.53 -6.79
N THR A 156 0.52 -10.79 -7.72
CA THR A 156 -0.20 -9.80 -8.53
C THR A 156 -1.62 -9.54 -8.01
N GLN A 157 -1.98 -10.16 -6.90
CA GLN A 157 -3.29 -10.15 -6.26
C GLN A 157 -3.15 -9.68 -4.80
N GLY A 158 -4.19 -9.09 -4.23
CA GLY A 158 -4.18 -8.56 -2.86
C GLY A 158 -5.41 -8.95 -2.06
N LEU A 159 -5.68 -10.25 -1.88
CA LEU A 159 -6.77 -10.72 -1.02
C LEU A 159 -6.48 -10.46 0.46
N ASN A 160 -7.54 -10.31 1.24
CA ASN A 160 -7.39 -10.13 2.69
C ASN A 160 -6.54 -11.26 3.31
N ARG A 161 -5.39 -10.88 3.91
CA ARG A 161 -4.44 -11.78 4.58
C ARG A 161 -4.02 -12.99 3.72
N GLN A 162 -3.91 -12.81 2.40
CA GLN A 162 -3.75 -13.87 1.41
C GLN A 162 -2.62 -14.84 1.76
N ILE A 163 -1.39 -14.35 1.98
CA ILE A 163 -0.22 -15.20 2.25
C ILE A 163 -0.41 -16.02 3.54
N ARG A 164 -0.96 -15.41 4.59
CA ARG A 164 -1.22 -16.10 5.85
C ARG A 164 -2.27 -17.20 5.69
N ARG A 165 -3.29 -16.97 4.86
CA ARG A 165 -4.31 -17.98 4.52
C ARG A 165 -3.73 -19.11 3.67
N MET A 166 -2.87 -18.76 2.67
CA MET A 166 -2.18 -19.78 1.86
C MET A 166 -1.32 -20.70 2.73
N CYS A 167 -0.50 -20.12 3.63
CA CYS A 167 0.31 -20.88 4.57
C CYS A 167 -0.58 -21.76 5.48
N LYS A 168 -1.65 -21.19 6.06
CA LYS A 168 -2.58 -21.92 6.92
C LYS A 168 -3.25 -23.10 6.19
N ALA A 169 -3.62 -22.94 4.92
CA ALA A 169 -4.22 -23.99 4.10
C ALA A 169 -3.26 -25.17 3.84
N ARG A 170 -1.95 -24.94 4.02
CA ARG A 170 -0.89 -25.97 3.96
C ARG A 170 -0.37 -26.38 5.34
N GLY A 171 -1.06 -26.03 6.42
CA GLY A 171 -0.69 -26.39 7.79
C GLY A 171 0.45 -25.56 8.40
N HIS A 172 0.81 -24.42 7.79
CA HIS A 172 1.89 -23.56 8.29
C HIS A 172 1.37 -22.28 8.92
N GLU A 173 2.05 -21.84 10.00
CA GLU A 173 1.83 -20.55 10.64
C GLU A 173 2.92 -19.55 10.24
N VAL A 174 2.52 -18.36 9.78
CA VAL A 174 3.45 -17.29 9.45
C VAL A 174 3.94 -16.60 10.71
N LYS A 175 5.25 -16.64 10.97
CA LYS A 175 5.93 -15.91 12.06
C LYS A 175 6.12 -14.44 11.71
N THR A 176 6.73 -14.13 10.56
CA THR A 176 6.93 -12.77 10.08
C THR A 176 6.56 -12.65 8.60
N LEU A 177 6.02 -11.49 8.23
CA LEU A 177 5.64 -11.17 6.86
C LEU A 177 6.10 -9.74 6.55
N LYS A 178 7.09 -9.64 5.65
CA LYS A 178 7.70 -8.38 5.26
C LYS A 178 7.46 -8.12 3.78
N ARG A 179 6.79 -7.02 3.43
CA ARG A 179 6.71 -6.55 2.05
C ARG A 179 7.98 -5.78 1.68
N VAL A 180 8.75 -6.30 0.75
CA VAL A 180 10.07 -5.73 0.38
C VAL A 180 10.02 -4.93 -0.90
N ARG A 181 9.00 -5.14 -1.77
CA ARG A 181 8.84 -4.43 -3.03
C ARG A 181 7.36 -4.25 -3.41
N VAL A 182 7.08 -3.14 -4.06
CA VAL A 182 5.84 -2.83 -4.77
C VAL A 182 6.25 -2.22 -6.10
N LEU A 183 5.89 -2.86 -7.22
CA LEU A 183 6.35 -2.52 -8.56
C LEU A 183 7.90 -2.39 -8.62
N ASN A 184 8.42 -1.19 -8.92
CA ASN A 184 9.85 -0.88 -8.94
C ASN A 184 10.40 -0.39 -7.59
N ILE A 185 9.54 -0.07 -6.62
CA ILE A 185 9.98 0.53 -5.34
C ILE A 185 10.30 -0.57 -4.33
N THR A 186 11.43 -0.43 -3.63
CA THR A 186 11.90 -1.40 -2.65
C THR A 186 12.16 -0.76 -1.28
N THR A 187 12.31 -1.61 -0.25
CA THR A 187 12.72 -1.19 1.11
C THR A 187 14.24 -0.97 1.26
N LYS A 188 15.02 -1.01 0.16
CA LYS A 188 16.48 -0.85 0.24
C LYS A 188 16.85 0.43 0.97
N GLY A 189 17.70 0.32 1.99
CA GLY A 189 18.17 1.44 2.81
C GLY A 189 17.18 1.91 3.89
N LEU A 190 15.97 1.33 3.98
CA LEU A 190 14.99 1.70 5.01
C LEU A 190 14.99 0.69 6.16
N GLN A 191 14.94 1.20 7.37
CA GLN A 191 14.68 0.48 8.61
C GLN A 191 13.23 0.70 9.06
N PRO A 192 12.67 -0.15 9.96
CA PRO A 192 11.32 0.06 10.48
C PRO A 192 11.12 1.48 11.04
N GLY A 193 10.06 2.16 10.58
CA GLY A 193 9.73 3.55 10.94
C GLY A 193 10.41 4.61 10.05
N MET A 194 11.39 4.24 9.24
CA MET A 194 12.05 5.18 8.33
C MET A 194 11.21 5.42 7.07
N GLN A 195 11.45 6.59 6.47
CA GLN A 195 10.81 7.01 5.22
C GLN A 195 11.80 7.78 4.34
N ARG A 196 11.55 7.77 3.03
CA ARG A 196 12.23 8.62 2.05
C ARG A 196 11.30 8.99 0.91
N GLU A 197 11.47 10.16 0.33
CA GLU A 197 10.83 10.48 -0.95
C GLU A 197 11.42 9.59 -2.06
N LEU A 198 10.63 9.33 -3.09
CA LEU A 198 11.11 8.70 -4.31
C LEU A 198 11.91 9.70 -5.14
N SER A 199 12.94 9.21 -5.82
CA SER A 199 13.62 9.98 -6.85
C SER A 199 12.69 10.20 -8.07
N GLN A 200 13.06 11.14 -8.96
CA GLN A 200 12.28 11.37 -10.18
C GLN A 200 12.23 10.13 -11.07
N ASP A 201 13.35 9.41 -11.21
CA ASP A 201 13.42 8.18 -12.00
C ASP A 201 12.54 7.07 -11.39
N GLU A 202 12.55 6.93 -10.06
CA GLU A 202 11.67 5.99 -9.37
C GLU A 202 10.20 6.34 -9.57
N MET A 203 9.85 7.63 -9.48
CA MET A 203 8.49 8.12 -9.70
C MET A 203 8.04 7.86 -11.14
N GLN A 204 8.83 8.28 -12.13
CA GLN A 204 8.52 8.06 -13.54
C GLN A 204 8.22 6.59 -13.80
N LYS A 205 9.13 5.71 -13.40
CA LYS A 205 8.96 4.26 -13.60
C LYS A 205 7.77 3.69 -12.83
N LEU A 206 7.47 4.22 -11.64
CA LEU A 206 6.29 3.83 -10.87
C LEU A 206 4.99 4.18 -11.61
N TYR A 207 4.90 5.38 -12.19
CA TYR A 207 3.74 5.83 -12.95
C TYR A 207 3.55 5.03 -14.24
N GLU A 208 4.64 4.78 -14.99
CA GLU A 208 4.62 3.90 -16.16
C GLU A 208 4.08 2.50 -15.81
N MET A 209 4.62 1.88 -14.75
CA MET A 209 4.18 0.55 -14.30
C MET A 209 2.78 0.54 -13.70
N ALA A 210 2.30 1.68 -13.20
CA ALA A 210 0.94 1.84 -12.70
C ALA A 210 -0.08 2.12 -13.82
N GLY A 211 0.37 2.32 -15.08
CA GLY A 211 -0.48 2.63 -16.23
C GLY A 211 -0.98 4.07 -16.25
N LEU A 212 -0.18 5.02 -15.75
CA LEU A 212 -0.51 6.44 -15.61
C LEU A 212 0.40 7.36 -16.46
N ALA A 213 1.32 6.79 -17.25
CA ALA A 213 2.20 7.51 -18.16
C ALA A 213 1.69 7.43 -19.60
#